data_7228805096ecd3e542d70b50ded2c64f
#
_entry.id   7228805096ecd3e542d70b50ded2c64f
#
_cell.length_a   1.000
_cell.length_b   1.000
_cell.length_c   1.000
_cell.angle_alpha   90.00
_cell.angle_beta   90.00
_cell.angle_gamma   90.00
#
_symmetry.space_group_name_H-M   'P 1'
#
loop_
_entity.id
_entity.type
_entity.pdbx_description
1 polymer ?
#
loop_
_entity_poly.entity_id
_entity_poly.type
_entity_poly.pdbx_seq_one_letter_code
_entity_poly.pdbx_strand_id
1 'polypeptide(L)'
;MAHGRKPWALLSSLLAALMVLVGCAGPEYTYVTNSSDRTYLKVPNSWRPIDPKAIDAALGLDTTVKDSERGLWLQGYDADASPSPDHLFGASAAAPATLIGVQDVPMSARGSYSLDKLRDLFYPVSPSSQQQAAADPTSVVQDLSVMSDEVLTPGDGVRGVHTVFRYRVAGGPPQVMDQTLYLNDDASKLYLFFVRCSTECYQQRQKEITNVVSSFTVLEKL
;
A
#
# COMPACT_ATOMS: atom_id res chain seq x y z
N MET A 1 62.88 -35.36 -37.25
CA MET A 1 61.58 -34.88 -37.82
C MET A 1 60.67 -34.64 -36.62
N ALA A 2 60.48 -33.38 -36.21
CA ALA A 2 59.72 -33.00 -35.07
C ALA A 2 58.35 -32.50 -35.49
N HIS A 3 57.25 -33.18 -35.04
CA HIS A 3 55.90 -32.76 -35.29
C HIS A 3 55.42 -31.81 -34.18
N GLY A 4 55.26 -30.54 -34.56
CA GLY A 4 54.72 -29.52 -33.68
C GLY A 4 53.19 -29.71 -33.45
N ARG A 5 52.78 -29.87 -32.23
CA ARG A 5 51.40 -29.88 -31.81
C ARG A 5 50.91 -28.43 -31.63
N LYS A 6 49.86 -28.07 -32.39
CA LYS A 6 49.24 -26.74 -32.38
C LYS A 6 48.48 -26.49 -31.05
N PRO A 7 48.63 -25.31 -30.38
CA PRO A 7 47.99 -25.03 -29.10
C PRO A 7 46.60 -24.37 -29.22
N TRP A 8 45.82 -24.72 -30.23
CA TRP A 8 44.52 -24.08 -30.50
C TRP A 8 43.30 -24.78 -29.88
N ALA A 9 43.49 -25.93 -29.26
CA ALA A 9 42.37 -26.71 -28.69
C ALA A 9 41.98 -26.32 -27.26
N LEU A 10 42.76 -25.50 -26.56
CA LEU A 10 42.49 -25.14 -25.16
C LEU A 10 41.77 -23.80 -24.94
N LEU A 11 41.67 -22.95 -25.99
CA LEU A 11 40.97 -21.67 -25.90
C LEU A 11 39.45 -21.79 -26.12
N SER A 12 38.98 -22.86 -26.79
CA SER A 12 37.53 -23.03 -27.07
C SER A 12 36.74 -23.54 -25.88
N SER A 13 37.39 -24.14 -24.87
CA SER A 13 36.70 -24.71 -23.70
C SER A 13 36.40 -23.66 -22.60
N LEU A 14 37.08 -22.51 -22.61
CA LEU A 14 36.90 -21.47 -21.60
C LEU A 14 35.71 -20.52 -21.95
N LEU A 15 35.37 -20.41 -23.22
CA LEU A 15 34.27 -19.54 -23.67
C LEU A 15 32.89 -20.16 -23.49
N ALA A 16 32.78 -21.50 -23.40
CA ALA A 16 31.52 -22.20 -23.18
C ALA A 16 31.05 -22.21 -21.73
N ALA A 17 31.94 -21.93 -20.76
CA ALA A 17 31.60 -21.95 -19.34
C ALA A 17 30.99 -20.61 -18.82
N LEU A 18 31.02 -19.54 -19.63
CA LEU A 18 30.55 -18.20 -19.20
C LEU A 18 29.08 -17.91 -19.54
N MET A 19 28.37 -18.84 -20.21
CA MET A 19 26.96 -18.63 -20.66
C MET A 19 25.90 -19.24 -19.77
N VAL A 20 26.18 -19.72 -18.57
CA VAL A 20 25.20 -20.44 -17.72
C VAL A 20 24.76 -19.64 -16.46
N LEU A 21 25.07 -18.35 -16.37
CA LEU A 21 24.65 -17.52 -15.24
C LEU A 21 23.64 -16.43 -15.62
N VAL A 22 22.81 -16.66 -16.64
CA VAL A 22 21.54 -15.93 -16.73
C VAL A 22 20.57 -16.64 -15.78
N GLY A 23 20.76 -16.44 -14.49
CA GLY A 23 19.78 -16.81 -13.49
C GLY A 23 18.47 -16.12 -13.88
N CYS A 24 17.41 -16.87 -14.09
CA CYS A 24 16.05 -16.33 -14.14
C CYS A 24 15.83 -15.59 -12.83
N ALA A 25 16.02 -14.27 -12.83
CA ALA A 25 15.53 -13.43 -11.75
C ALA A 25 14.03 -13.67 -11.72
N GLY A 26 13.51 -14.17 -10.60
CA GLY A 26 12.07 -14.33 -10.41
C GLY A 26 11.38 -12.97 -10.62
N PRO A 27 10.06 -12.95 -10.79
CA PRO A 27 9.33 -11.70 -10.99
C PRO A 27 9.65 -10.76 -9.83
N GLU A 28 9.90 -9.49 -10.15
CA GLU A 28 10.27 -8.45 -9.16
C GLU A 28 9.07 -8.05 -8.29
N TYR A 29 7.84 -8.22 -8.83
CA TYR A 29 6.61 -7.74 -8.23
C TYR A 29 5.52 -8.81 -8.18
N THR A 30 4.71 -8.75 -7.14
CA THR A 30 3.40 -9.40 -7.04
C THR A 30 2.32 -8.41 -7.49
N TYR A 31 1.43 -8.85 -8.39
CA TYR A 31 0.30 -8.06 -8.86
C TYR A 31 -0.94 -8.43 -8.05
N VAL A 32 -1.41 -7.48 -7.25
CA VAL A 32 -2.62 -7.59 -6.44
C VAL A 32 -3.78 -7.09 -7.29
N THR A 33 -4.81 -7.90 -7.44
CA THR A 33 -5.96 -7.60 -8.30
C THR A 33 -7.28 -7.92 -7.60
N ASN A 34 -8.21 -6.97 -7.66
CA ASN A 34 -9.62 -7.23 -7.47
C ASN A 34 -10.32 -6.98 -8.82
N SER A 35 -10.53 -8.06 -9.59
CA SER A 35 -11.08 -7.96 -10.95
C SER A 35 -12.54 -7.53 -10.97
N SER A 36 -13.33 -7.85 -9.92
CA SER A 36 -14.74 -7.45 -9.79
C SER A 36 -14.89 -5.93 -9.63
N ASP A 37 -13.98 -5.32 -8.90
CA ASP A 37 -13.95 -3.89 -8.62
C ASP A 37 -12.83 -3.16 -9.37
N ARG A 38 -12.20 -3.84 -10.35
CA ARG A 38 -11.16 -3.30 -11.25
C ARG A 38 -10.07 -2.50 -10.53
N THR A 39 -9.61 -3.03 -9.41
CA THR A 39 -8.60 -2.41 -8.55
C THR A 39 -7.30 -3.18 -8.65
N TYR A 40 -6.20 -2.47 -8.84
CA TYR A 40 -4.89 -3.05 -9.10
C TYR A 40 -3.82 -2.37 -8.26
N LEU A 41 -2.87 -3.18 -7.79
CA LEU A 41 -1.68 -2.72 -7.08
C LEU A 41 -0.50 -3.63 -7.43
N LYS A 42 0.70 -3.05 -7.46
CA LYS A 42 1.95 -3.77 -7.64
C LYS A 42 2.78 -3.62 -6.37
N VAL A 43 3.11 -4.74 -5.71
CA VAL A 43 3.98 -4.76 -4.54
C VAL A 43 5.27 -5.54 -4.81
N PRO A 44 6.43 -5.16 -4.26
CA PRO A 44 7.65 -5.95 -4.39
C PRO A 44 7.45 -7.38 -3.85
N ASN A 45 8.02 -8.38 -4.49
CA ASN A 45 7.93 -9.77 -4.04
C ASN A 45 8.60 -10.02 -2.67
N SER A 46 9.43 -9.08 -2.22
CA SER A 46 10.01 -9.09 -0.87
C SER A 46 8.99 -8.74 0.23
N TRP A 47 7.86 -8.10 -0.12
CA TRP A 47 6.78 -7.83 0.82
C TRP A 47 5.89 -9.06 0.94
N ARG A 48 5.63 -9.46 2.14
CA ARG A 48 4.89 -10.69 2.45
C ARG A 48 3.41 -10.37 2.70
N PRO A 49 2.48 -11.23 2.28
CA PRO A 49 1.07 -11.02 2.59
C PRO A 49 0.84 -11.13 4.09
N ILE A 50 -0.02 -10.27 4.63
CA ILE A 50 -0.58 -10.38 5.96
C ILE A 50 -1.81 -11.27 5.87
N ASP A 51 -2.02 -12.16 6.85
CA ASP A 51 -3.20 -13.03 6.90
C ASP A 51 -4.49 -12.16 6.90
N PRO A 52 -5.39 -12.32 5.93
CA PRO A 52 -6.64 -11.55 5.86
C PRO A 52 -7.49 -11.68 7.13
N LYS A 53 -7.54 -12.86 7.75
CA LYS A 53 -8.27 -13.05 9.01
C LYS A 53 -7.66 -12.27 10.18
N ALA A 54 -6.33 -12.12 10.18
CA ALA A 54 -5.66 -11.29 11.18
C ALA A 54 -5.95 -9.79 10.95
N ILE A 55 -6.07 -9.35 9.69
CA ILE A 55 -6.51 -7.98 9.36
C ILE A 55 -7.95 -7.77 9.84
N ASP A 56 -8.86 -8.68 9.52
CA ASP A 56 -10.26 -8.63 9.95
C ASP A 56 -10.38 -8.55 11.48
N ALA A 57 -9.65 -9.41 12.18
CA ALA A 57 -9.65 -9.41 13.65
C ALA A 57 -9.11 -8.09 14.23
N ALA A 58 -8.04 -7.52 13.66
CA ALA A 58 -7.48 -6.25 14.07
C ALA A 58 -8.45 -5.07 13.85
N LEU A 59 -9.33 -5.17 12.86
CA LEU A 59 -10.41 -4.21 12.58
C LEU A 59 -11.70 -4.49 13.37
N GLY A 60 -11.74 -5.55 14.20
CA GLY A 60 -12.94 -5.95 14.94
C GLY A 60 -14.05 -6.52 14.06
N LEU A 61 -13.72 -7.01 12.87
CA LEU A 61 -14.67 -7.61 11.95
C LEU A 61 -14.92 -9.08 12.30
N ASP A 62 -16.11 -9.56 12.00
CA ASP A 62 -16.43 -10.99 12.17
C ASP A 62 -15.72 -11.82 11.10
N THR A 63 -14.72 -12.58 11.51
CA THR A 63 -13.89 -13.41 10.61
C THR A 63 -14.63 -14.63 10.04
N THR A 64 -15.87 -14.89 10.45
CA THR A 64 -16.72 -15.98 9.94
C THR A 64 -17.58 -15.53 8.74
N VAL A 65 -17.79 -14.21 8.59
CA VAL A 65 -18.53 -13.62 7.48
C VAL A 65 -17.61 -13.43 6.28
N LYS A 66 -18.07 -13.82 5.09
CA LYS A 66 -17.29 -13.67 3.85
C LYS A 66 -17.22 -12.20 3.43
N ASP A 67 -16.12 -11.81 2.79
CA ASP A 67 -15.93 -10.45 2.25
C ASP A 67 -17.05 -10.03 1.33
N SER A 68 -17.52 -10.93 0.46
CA SER A 68 -18.64 -10.65 -0.46
C SER A 68 -19.97 -10.37 0.24
N GLU A 69 -20.18 -10.91 1.44
CA GLU A 69 -21.38 -10.66 2.24
C GLU A 69 -21.28 -9.35 3.02
N ARG A 70 -20.06 -8.95 3.39
CA ARG A 70 -19.75 -7.66 4.04
C ARG A 70 -19.67 -6.49 3.06
N GLY A 71 -19.53 -6.76 1.76
CA GLY A 71 -19.20 -5.75 0.77
C GLY A 71 -17.85 -5.08 1.05
N LEU A 72 -16.90 -5.83 1.58
CA LEU A 72 -15.56 -5.35 1.93
C LEU A 72 -14.51 -6.38 1.49
N TRP A 73 -13.56 -5.94 0.69
CA TRP A 73 -12.38 -6.70 0.30
C TRP A 73 -11.13 -5.97 0.78
N LEU A 74 -10.24 -6.67 1.49
CA LEU A 74 -8.99 -6.13 2.02
C LEU A 74 -7.83 -7.07 1.72
N GLN A 75 -6.67 -6.50 1.38
CA GLN A 75 -5.40 -7.22 1.34
C GLN A 75 -4.29 -6.35 1.92
N GLY A 76 -3.44 -6.97 2.75
CA GLY A 76 -2.27 -6.32 3.35
C GLY A 76 -0.97 -7.00 2.96
N TYR A 77 0.08 -6.21 2.84
CA TYR A 77 1.44 -6.68 2.61
C TYR A 77 2.40 -5.93 3.52
N ASP A 78 3.49 -6.60 3.89
CA ASP A 78 4.44 -6.11 4.86
C ASP A 78 5.87 -6.46 4.42
N ALA A 79 6.74 -5.48 4.44
CA ALA A 79 8.16 -5.66 4.12
C ALA A 79 8.97 -6.20 5.30
N ASP A 80 8.37 -6.32 6.48
CA ASP A 80 9.00 -6.95 7.64
C ASP A 80 9.13 -8.47 7.45
N ALA A 81 10.11 -9.06 8.13
CA ALA A 81 10.32 -10.50 8.13
C ALA A 81 9.16 -11.26 8.81
N SER A 82 8.44 -10.59 9.70
CA SER A 82 7.29 -11.10 10.46
C SER A 82 6.06 -10.24 10.17
N PRO A 83 5.33 -10.50 9.08
CA PRO A 83 4.15 -9.72 8.71
C PRO A 83 3.12 -9.67 9.83
N SER A 84 2.60 -8.48 10.13
CA SER A 84 1.65 -8.29 11.22
C SER A 84 0.64 -7.19 10.91
N PRO A 85 -0.66 -7.35 11.27
CA PRO A 85 -1.63 -6.27 11.20
C PRO A 85 -1.28 -5.10 12.15
N ASP A 86 -0.46 -5.33 13.18
CA ASP A 86 0.04 -4.24 14.04
C ASP A 86 0.92 -3.26 13.27
N HIS A 87 1.58 -3.70 12.20
CA HIS A 87 2.32 -2.81 11.32
C HIS A 87 1.41 -1.98 10.42
N LEU A 88 0.14 -2.36 10.23
CA LEU A 88 -0.88 -1.56 9.55
C LEU A 88 -1.56 -0.57 10.49
N PHE A 89 -1.92 -0.99 11.71
CA PHE A 89 -2.84 -0.26 12.58
C PHE A 89 -2.27 0.10 13.95
N GLY A 90 -1.15 -0.50 14.36
CA GLY A 90 -0.53 -0.26 15.66
C GLY A 90 0.28 1.04 15.75
N ALA A 91 0.97 1.24 16.86
CA ALA A 91 1.72 2.47 17.14
C ALA A 91 2.95 2.65 16.23
N SER A 92 3.50 1.59 15.66
CA SER A 92 4.72 1.67 14.84
C SER A 92 4.81 0.59 13.75
N ALA A 93 5.46 0.95 12.65
CA ALA A 93 5.96 0.04 11.63
C ALA A 93 7.38 0.48 11.27
N ALA A 94 8.37 -0.38 11.46
CA ALA A 94 9.77 -0.09 11.16
C ALA A 94 10.08 -0.29 9.66
N ALA A 95 9.34 -1.17 8.99
CA ALA A 95 9.38 -1.44 7.55
C ALA A 95 8.06 -1.00 6.89
N PRO A 96 8.01 -0.81 5.56
CA PRO A 96 6.76 -0.49 4.88
C PRO A 96 5.73 -1.59 5.04
N ALA A 97 4.53 -1.20 5.49
CA ALA A 97 3.33 -2.02 5.49
C ALA A 97 2.24 -1.31 4.69
N THR A 98 1.48 -2.05 3.90
CA THR A 98 0.45 -1.51 3.00
C THR A 98 -0.86 -2.26 3.13
N LEU A 99 -1.95 -1.53 2.99
CA LEU A 99 -3.30 -2.04 2.86
C LEU A 99 -3.93 -1.52 1.59
N ILE A 100 -4.59 -2.40 0.85
CA ILE A 100 -5.48 -2.07 -0.26
C ILE A 100 -6.85 -2.67 0.03
N GLY A 101 -7.90 -1.95 -0.32
CA GLY A 101 -9.26 -2.43 -0.14
C GLY A 101 -10.30 -1.75 -1.01
N VAL A 102 -11.44 -2.41 -1.09
CA VAL A 102 -12.66 -1.89 -1.71
C VAL A 102 -13.82 -2.15 -0.77
N GLN A 103 -14.62 -1.12 -0.51
CA GLN A 103 -15.78 -1.18 0.36
C GLN A 103 -17.03 -0.73 -0.39
N ASP A 104 -18.10 -1.51 -0.30
CA ASP A 104 -19.43 -1.11 -0.73
C ASP A 104 -19.96 -0.02 0.19
N VAL A 105 -20.45 1.07 -0.41
CA VAL A 105 -21.07 2.17 0.34
C VAL A 105 -22.57 2.06 0.23
N PRO A 106 -23.28 1.80 1.33
CA PRO A 106 -24.73 1.71 1.32
C PRO A 106 -25.36 3.05 0.87
N MET A 107 -26.49 2.99 0.17
CA MET A 107 -27.13 4.16 -0.42
C MET A 107 -27.36 5.29 0.60
N SER A 108 -27.73 4.94 1.83
CA SER A 108 -27.94 5.90 2.91
C SER A 108 -26.68 6.70 3.32
N ALA A 109 -25.48 6.18 3.02
CA ALA A 109 -24.21 6.80 3.39
C ALA A 109 -23.54 7.55 2.23
N ARG A 110 -23.95 7.34 0.96
CA ARG A 110 -23.25 7.90 -0.22
C ARG A 110 -23.14 9.41 -0.20
N GLY A 111 -24.19 10.10 0.22
CA GLY A 111 -24.21 11.58 0.33
C GLY A 111 -23.32 12.15 1.44
N SER A 112 -22.80 11.33 2.35
CA SER A 112 -21.95 11.78 3.46
C SER A 112 -20.46 11.83 3.13
N TYR A 113 -20.03 11.28 1.99
CA TYR A 113 -18.63 11.24 1.61
C TYR A 113 -18.20 12.52 0.89
N SER A 114 -17.50 13.39 1.60
CA SER A 114 -16.77 14.54 1.06
C SER A 114 -15.29 14.19 0.87
N LEU A 115 -14.52 15.06 0.20
CA LEU A 115 -13.07 14.92 0.11
C LEU A 115 -12.40 14.97 1.49
N ASP A 116 -12.91 15.79 2.42
CA ASP A 116 -12.40 15.82 3.79
C ASP A 116 -12.71 14.52 4.53
N LYS A 117 -13.89 13.94 4.31
CA LYS A 117 -14.21 12.60 4.85
C LYS A 117 -13.26 11.53 4.34
N LEU A 118 -12.80 11.62 3.09
CA LEU A 118 -11.77 10.72 2.57
C LEU A 118 -10.41 10.97 3.25
N ARG A 119 -10.00 12.24 3.38
CA ARG A 119 -8.75 12.59 4.09
C ARG A 119 -8.71 11.99 5.49
N ASP A 120 -9.84 12.05 6.16
CA ASP A 120 -10.00 11.69 7.57
C ASP A 120 -10.32 10.21 7.81
N LEU A 121 -10.27 9.36 6.78
CA LEU A 121 -10.69 7.97 6.91
C LEU A 121 -9.93 7.21 8.01
N PHE A 122 -8.62 7.42 8.12
CA PHE A 122 -7.78 6.74 9.10
C PHE A 122 -7.31 7.67 10.23
N TYR A 123 -7.03 8.93 9.92
CA TYR A 123 -6.49 9.92 10.84
C TYR A 123 -7.10 11.30 10.58
N PRO A 124 -7.15 12.21 11.55
CA PRO A 124 -7.74 13.55 11.40
C PRO A 124 -6.84 14.46 10.55
N VAL A 125 -6.82 14.25 9.22
CA VAL A 125 -5.91 14.91 8.26
C VAL A 125 -6.47 16.24 7.74
N SER A 126 -7.79 16.38 7.60
CA SER A 126 -8.40 17.65 7.17
C SER A 126 -8.15 18.77 8.20
N PRO A 127 -8.06 20.04 7.79
CA PRO A 127 -7.79 21.15 8.71
C PRO A 127 -8.77 21.22 9.89
N SER A 128 -10.05 20.96 9.65
CA SER A 128 -11.08 20.95 10.70
C SER A 128 -10.88 19.81 11.70
N SER A 129 -10.56 18.61 11.22
CA SER A 129 -10.32 17.44 12.07
C SER A 129 -9.02 17.54 12.85
N GLN A 130 -7.95 18.11 12.24
CA GLN A 130 -6.71 18.44 12.96
C GLN A 130 -6.97 19.39 14.12
N GLN A 131 -7.75 20.45 13.89
CA GLN A 131 -8.09 21.42 14.93
C GLN A 131 -8.89 20.77 16.09
N GLN A 132 -9.84 19.90 15.76
CA GLN A 132 -10.61 19.14 16.75
C GLN A 132 -9.72 18.19 17.55
N ALA A 133 -8.86 17.41 16.86
CA ALA A 133 -7.93 16.49 17.53
C ALA A 133 -6.92 17.20 18.42
N ALA A 134 -6.43 18.38 18.03
CA ALA A 134 -5.52 19.19 18.84
C ALA A 134 -6.19 19.77 20.10
N ALA A 135 -7.51 20.00 20.07
CA ALA A 135 -8.29 20.48 21.19
C ALA A 135 -8.73 19.34 22.14
N ASP A 136 -8.65 18.08 21.70
CA ASP A 136 -9.04 16.92 22.50
C ASP A 136 -7.86 16.38 23.33
N PRO A 137 -7.87 16.53 24.66
CA PRO A 137 -6.78 16.04 25.51
C PRO A 137 -6.70 14.50 25.56
N THR A 138 -7.70 13.79 25.07
CA THR A 138 -7.74 12.32 24.99
C THR A 138 -7.26 11.80 23.65
N SER A 139 -6.94 12.67 22.69
CA SER A 139 -6.45 12.27 21.37
C SER A 139 -5.16 11.48 21.49
N VAL A 140 -5.18 10.25 20.93
CA VAL A 140 -3.99 9.39 20.84
C VAL A 140 -3.11 9.77 19.65
N VAL A 141 -3.62 10.58 18.72
CA VAL A 141 -2.88 11.07 17.55
C VAL A 141 -2.17 12.37 17.92
N GLN A 142 -0.86 12.38 17.72
CA GLN A 142 0.02 13.49 18.10
C GLN A 142 0.91 13.89 16.92
N ASP A 143 1.40 15.13 16.92
CA ASP A 143 2.38 15.65 15.96
C ASP A 143 1.96 15.44 14.49
N LEU A 144 0.65 15.44 14.19
CA LEU A 144 0.17 15.28 12.84
C LEU A 144 0.56 16.51 12.00
N SER A 145 1.25 16.25 10.88
CA SER A 145 1.71 17.27 9.92
C SER A 145 1.55 16.77 8.51
N VAL A 146 0.74 17.45 7.71
CA VAL A 146 0.52 17.14 6.29
C VAL A 146 1.75 17.59 5.49
N MET A 147 2.29 16.67 4.69
CA MET A 147 3.45 16.88 3.82
C MET A 147 3.04 17.13 2.37
N SER A 148 1.97 16.44 1.91
CA SER A 148 1.34 16.61 0.59
C SER A 148 -0.15 16.35 0.70
N ASP A 149 -0.94 17.09 -0.06
CA ASP A 149 -2.40 16.92 -0.16
C ASP A 149 -2.86 17.31 -1.57
N GLU A 150 -3.38 16.32 -2.30
CA GLU A 150 -3.80 16.46 -3.67
C GLU A 150 -5.22 15.94 -3.87
N VAL A 151 -6.03 16.70 -4.61
CA VAL A 151 -7.32 16.20 -5.10
C VAL A 151 -7.11 15.50 -6.43
N LEU A 152 -7.62 14.27 -6.52
CA LEU A 152 -7.45 13.42 -7.68
C LEU A 152 -8.76 13.27 -8.46
N THR A 153 -8.66 13.43 -9.79
CA THR A 153 -9.76 13.24 -10.74
C THR A 153 -9.27 12.41 -11.93
N PRO A 154 -9.04 11.09 -11.75
CA PRO A 154 -8.43 10.25 -12.77
C PRO A 154 -9.29 10.04 -14.03
N GLY A 155 -10.55 10.41 -14.00
CA GLY A 155 -11.50 10.25 -15.10
C GLY A 155 -12.71 9.42 -14.70
N ASP A 156 -13.65 9.23 -15.63
CA ASP A 156 -14.84 8.36 -15.51
C ASP A 156 -15.68 8.59 -14.24
N GLY A 157 -15.73 9.85 -13.75
CA GLY A 157 -16.47 10.23 -12.54
C GLY A 157 -15.78 9.85 -11.23
N VAL A 158 -14.64 9.13 -11.27
CA VAL A 158 -13.85 8.83 -10.08
C VAL A 158 -13.24 10.11 -9.51
N ARG A 159 -13.37 10.28 -8.21
CA ARG A 159 -12.81 11.41 -7.46
C ARG A 159 -12.15 10.92 -6.18
N GLY A 160 -11.11 11.59 -5.75
CA GLY A 160 -10.41 11.15 -4.55
C GLY A 160 -9.38 12.14 -4.05
N VAL A 161 -8.58 11.66 -3.13
CA VAL A 161 -7.49 12.40 -2.50
C VAL A 161 -6.24 11.52 -2.38
N HIS A 162 -5.09 12.15 -2.54
CA HIS A 162 -3.81 11.59 -2.16
C HIS A 162 -3.19 12.48 -1.09
N THR A 163 -2.91 11.92 0.07
CA THR A 163 -2.32 12.67 1.19
C THR A 163 -1.14 11.92 1.78
N VAL A 164 -0.07 12.67 2.02
CA VAL A 164 1.11 12.19 2.75
C VAL A 164 1.24 13.01 4.03
N PHE A 165 1.32 12.34 5.16
CA PHE A 165 1.41 13.01 6.45
C PHE A 165 2.26 12.23 7.47
N ARG A 166 2.89 12.98 8.36
CA ARG A 166 3.60 12.46 9.52
C ARG A 166 2.72 12.55 10.75
N TYR A 167 2.83 11.57 11.63
CA TYR A 167 2.06 11.49 12.88
C TYR A 167 2.73 10.60 13.91
N ARG A 168 2.23 10.61 15.13
CA ARG A 168 2.53 9.64 16.19
C ARG A 168 1.21 9.11 16.77
N VAL A 169 1.25 7.89 17.31
CA VAL A 169 0.13 7.30 18.04
C VAL A 169 0.60 6.98 19.46
N ALA A 170 -0.11 7.47 20.47
CA ALA A 170 0.10 7.15 21.88
C ALA A 170 1.57 7.27 22.34
N GLY A 171 2.29 8.33 21.87
CA GLY A 171 3.69 8.56 22.23
C GLY A 171 4.69 7.64 21.53
N GLY A 172 4.25 6.80 20.59
CA GLY A 172 5.12 5.94 19.77
C GLY A 172 6.07 6.73 18.87
N PRO A 173 6.92 6.04 18.10
CA PRO A 173 7.85 6.68 17.17
C PRO A 173 7.11 7.37 16.02
N PRO A 174 7.69 8.43 15.41
CA PRO A 174 7.07 9.13 14.30
C PRO A 174 6.92 8.21 13.09
N GLN A 175 5.73 8.21 12.51
CA GLN A 175 5.34 7.45 11.33
C GLN A 175 5.02 8.40 10.18
N VAL A 176 5.14 7.91 8.95
CA VAL A 176 4.57 8.54 7.74
C VAL A 176 3.52 7.60 7.18
N MET A 177 2.38 8.16 6.81
CA MET A 177 1.36 7.50 6.01
C MET A 177 1.24 8.22 4.68
N ASP A 178 1.23 7.43 3.61
CA ASP A 178 1.02 7.83 2.23
C ASP A 178 -0.24 7.10 1.76
N GLN A 179 -1.37 7.83 1.68
CA GLN A 179 -2.68 7.25 1.41
C GLN A 179 -3.30 7.82 0.15
N THR A 180 -4.01 6.97 -0.58
CA THR A 180 -4.85 7.34 -1.72
C THR A 180 -6.23 6.72 -1.54
N LEU A 181 -7.26 7.55 -1.63
CA LEU A 181 -8.64 7.14 -1.49
C LEU A 181 -9.48 7.67 -2.65
N TYR A 182 -10.33 6.81 -3.21
CA TYR A 182 -11.24 7.17 -4.29
C TYR A 182 -12.68 6.79 -3.97
N LEU A 183 -13.59 7.53 -4.55
CA LEU A 183 -15.00 7.16 -4.72
C LEU A 183 -15.29 7.07 -6.22
N ASN A 184 -16.10 6.10 -6.62
CA ASN A 184 -16.64 6.09 -7.96
C ASN A 184 -17.72 7.19 -8.14
N ASP A 185 -18.21 7.33 -9.35
CA ASP A 185 -19.11 8.42 -9.76
C ASP A 185 -20.34 8.55 -8.85
N ASP A 186 -21.03 7.45 -8.56
CA ASP A 186 -22.24 7.41 -7.74
C ASP A 186 -21.97 7.21 -6.23
N ALA A 187 -20.70 7.23 -5.81
CA ALA A 187 -20.22 6.98 -4.45
C ALA A 187 -20.70 5.62 -3.87
N SER A 188 -20.97 4.62 -4.72
CA SER A 188 -21.33 3.27 -4.28
C SER A 188 -20.12 2.43 -3.85
N LYS A 189 -18.93 2.82 -4.25
CA LYS A 189 -17.65 2.15 -3.93
C LYS A 189 -16.65 3.15 -3.36
N LEU A 190 -16.03 2.75 -2.25
CA LEU A 190 -14.86 3.40 -1.67
C LEU A 190 -13.65 2.51 -1.94
N TYR A 191 -12.66 3.05 -2.61
CA TYR A 191 -11.37 2.41 -2.84
C TYR A 191 -10.36 3.02 -1.89
N LEU A 192 -9.66 2.19 -1.14
CA LEU A 192 -8.70 2.64 -0.16
C LEU A 192 -7.34 1.98 -0.38
N PHE A 193 -6.31 2.76 -0.19
CA PHE A 193 -4.94 2.32 -0.24
C PHE A 193 -4.09 3.18 0.68
N PHE A 194 -3.17 2.57 1.39
CA PHE A 194 -2.08 3.29 2.04
C PHE A 194 -0.81 2.46 2.15
N VAL A 195 0.31 3.16 2.24
CA VAL A 195 1.59 2.63 2.74
C VAL A 195 1.98 3.42 3.97
N ARG A 196 2.46 2.73 5.00
CA ARG A 196 3.01 3.39 6.19
C ARG A 196 4.31 2.75 6.63
N CYS A 197 5.19 3.54 7.24
CA CYS A 197 6.33 3.09 8.03
C CYS A 197 6.91 4.25 8.85
N SER A 198 7.99 4.00 9.62
CA SER A 198 8.67 5.05 10.35
C SER A 198 9.18 6.16 9.41
N THR A 199 9.33 7.38 9.94
CA THR A 199 9.87 8.51 9.15
C THR A 199 11.23 8.18 8.51
N GLU A 200 12.10 7.49 9.23
CA GLU A 200 13.40 7.05 8.72
C GLU A 200 13.24 6.04 7.57
N CYS A 201 12.39 5.03 7.75
CA CYS A 201 12.06 4.05 6.72
C CYS A 201 11.51 4.73 5.46
N TYR A 202 10.57 5.68 5.60
CA TYR A 202 9.98 6.39 4.47
C TYR A 202 11.04 7.14 3.65
N GLN A 203 11.99 7.80 4.32
CA GLN A 203 13.10 8.50 3.66
C GLN A 203 14.04 7.54 2.94
N GLN A 204 14.45 6.45 3.60
CA GLN A 204 15.40 5.48 3.05
C GLN A 204 14.81 4.67 1.89
N ARG A 205 13.51 4.36 1.93
CA ARG A 205 12.81 3.52 0.94
C ARG A 205 11.86 4.31 0.05
N GLN A 206 12.01 5.63 -0.04
CA GLN A 206 11.11 6.51 -0.78
C GLN A 206 10.84 6.03 -2.21
N LYS A 207 11.90 5.68 -2.96
CA LYS A 207 11.75 5.19 -4.36
C LYS A 207 10.88 3.94 -4.45
N GLU A 208 11.06 3.00 -3.55
CA GLU A 208 10.29 1.76 -3.52
C GLU A 208 8.83 2.04 -3.16
N ILE A 209 8.58 2.85 -2.11
CA ILE A 209 7.25 3.27 -1.69
C ILE A 209 6.54 4.02 -2.82
N THR A 210 7.20 4.99 -3.46
CA THR A 210 6.63 5.72 -4.60
C THR A 210 6.24 4.79 -5.75
N ASN A 211 7.03 3.75 -6.05
CA ASN A 211 6.69 2.76 -7.07
C ASN A 211 5.44 1.94 -6.72
N VAL A 212 5.23 1.64 -5.43
CA VAL A 212 4.01 0.96 -4.95
C VAL A 212 2.82 1.92 -5.04
N VAL A 213 2.93 3.11 -4.45
CA VAL A 213 1.89 4.15 -4.44
C VAL A 213 1.40 4.48 -5.85
N SER A 214 2.32 4.76 -6.78
CA SER A 214 1.99 5.12 -8.16
C SER A 214 1.38 3.97 -8.98
N SER A 215 1.45 2.74 -8.48
CA SER A 215 0.86 1.57 -9.13
C SER A 215 -0.60 1.31 -8.73
N PHE A 216 -1.08 1.98 -7.68
CA PHE A 216 -2.48 1.86 -7.28
C PHE A 216 -3.39 2.47 -8.34
N THR A 217 -4.25 1.66 -8.92
CA THR A 217 -5.11 2.06 -10.04
C THR A 217 -6.51 1.51 -9.84
N VAL A 218 -7.48 2.36 -10.08
CA VAL A 218 -8.91 2.02 -10.14
C VAL A 218 -9.38 2.32 -11.57
N LEU A 219 -9.93 1.32 -12.25
CA LEU A 219 -10.47 1.46 -13.60
C LEU A 219 -11.99 1.39 -13.53
N GLU A 220 -12.67 2.50 -13.77
CA GLU A 220 -14.11 2.50 -13.98
C GLU A 220 -14.47 1.91 -15.36
N LYS A 221 -15.74 1.66 -15.59
CA LYS A 221 -16.23 1.00 -16.82
C LYS A 221 -15.89 1.84 -18.06
N LEU A 222 -15.34 1.16 -19.05
CA LEU A 222 -15.48 1.59 -20.44
C LEU A 222 -16.92 1.47 -20.85
#